data_0167b416f013968bd3d22ae38827884d
#
_entry.id   0167b416f013968bd3d22ae38827884d
#
_cell.length_a   1.000
_cell.length_b   1.000
_cell.length_c   1.000
_cell.angle_alpha   90.00
_cell.angle_beta   90.00
_cell.angle_gamma   90.00
#
_symmetry.space_group_name_H-M   'P 1'
#
loop_
_entity.id
_entity.type
_entity.pdbx_description
1 polymer ?
#
loop_
_entity_poly.entity_id
_entity_poly.type
_entity_poly.pdbx_seq_one_letter_code
_entity_poly.pdbx_strand_id
1 'polypeptide(L)'
;MSVDWWVRLRSHPDLPICHNCLAGLNVQRDGQLQLMTGSWLTTGFEPIFKVGNVTRSAAWFERAGFGVSFHDDNYAFAHRDRDLTIHLAQAVGDEPPGHGALYIHCQDADRVAEEWRQAGLEVDGPRDEDYGKREGSVTDPDGNVIRFGSPIR
;
A
#
# COMPACT_ATOMS: atom_id res chain seq x y z
N MET A 1 -4.55 -14.12 22.88
CA MET A 1 -4.76 -13.03 23.87
C MET A 1 -5.01 -11.75 23.07
N SER A 2 -6.29 -11.35 22.99
CA SER A 2 -6.70 -10.11 22.30
C SER A 2 -6.22 -8.94 23.17
N VAL A 3 -5.29 -8.15 22.65
CA VAL A 3 -4.86 -6.91 23.31
C VAL A 3 -5.85 -5.84 22.90
N ASP A 4 -6.74 -5.51 23.81
CA ASP A 4 -7.78 -4.50 23.65
C ASP A 4 -7.13 -3.11 23.63
N TRP A 5 -6.81 -2.62 22.43
CA TRP A 5 -6.14 -1.34 22.18
C TRP A 5 -6.94 -0.12 22.66
N TRP A 6 -8.22 -0.28 22.91
CA TRP A 6 -9.13 0.79 23.34
C TRP A 6 -9.03 1.15 24.82
N VAL A 7 -8.49 0.27 25.68
CA VAL A 7 -8.49 0.47 27.14
C VAL A 7 -7.41 1.45 27.61
N ARG A 8 -6.34 1.67 26.86
CA ARG A 8 -5.23 2.53 27.31
C ARG A 8 -5.32 4.01 26.90
N LEU A 9 -6.23 4.39 26.00
CA LEU A 9 -6.45 5.80 25.66
C LEU A 9 -7.32 6.55 26.67
N ARG A 10 -7.88 5.86 27.68
CA ARG A 10 -8.69 6.50 28.74
C ARG A 10 -7.90 7.30 29.77
N SER A 11 -6.58 7.20 29.77
CA SER A 11 -5.74 7.92 30.76
C SER A 11 -5.37 9.36 30.38
N HIS A 12 -5.75 9.83 29.19
CA HIS A 12 -5.54 11.20 28.73
C HIS A 12 -6.80 11.78 28.07
N PRO A 13 -7.82 12.17 28.90
CA PRO A 13 -9.12 12.64 28.39
C PRO A 13 -9.06 13.99 27.67
N ASP A 14 -7.96 14.72 27.77
CA ASP A 14 -7.87 16.11 27.31
C ASP A 14 -7.12 16.29 25.96
N LEU A 15 -6.71 15.20 25.30
CA LEU A 15 -6.11 15.31 23.97
C LEU A 15 -7.21 15.17 22.90
N PRO A 16 -7.45 16.21 22.09
CA PRO A 16 -8.36 16.07 20.96
C PRO A 16 -7.75 15.07 19.96
N ILE A 17 -8.29 13.86 19.91
CA ILE A 17 -7.90 12.84 18.96
C ILE A 17 -8.47 13.21 17.60
N CYS A 18 -7.73 13.99 16.83
CA CYS A 18 -8.00 14.09 15.41
C CYS A 18 -7.22 12.97 14.68
N HIS A 19 -7.79 12.44 13.60
CA HIS A 19 -7.16 11.37 12.79
C HIS A 19 -5.74 11.73 12.34
N ASN A 20 -5.40 13.01 12.19
CA ASN A 20 -4.08 13.49 11.84
C ASN A 20 -3.10 13.54 13.03
N CYS A 21 -3.57 13.46 14.28
CA CYS A 21 -2.68 13.48 15.46
C CYS A 21 -2.08 12.11 15.79
N LEU A 22 -2.63 11.01 15.27
CA LEU A 22 -2.06 9.68 15.43
C LEU A 22 -0.79 9.43 14.59
N ALA A 23 -0.58 10.23 13.55
CA ALA A 23 0.59 10.10 12.66
C ALA A 23 1.94 10.44 13.35
N GLY A 24 1.91 11.04 14.55
CA GLY A 24 3.12 11.39 15.31
C GLY A 24 3.41 10.54 16.53
N LEU A 25 2.66 9.44 16.75
CA LEU A 25 2.83 8.58 17.92
C LEU A 25 3.56 7.29 17.56
N ASN A 26 4.70 7.04 18.19
CA ASN A 26 5.39 5.75 18.09
C ASN A 26 5.26 4.98 19.42
N VAL A 27 4.98 3.69 19.33
CA VAL A 27 4.92 2.79 20.50
C VAL A 27 6.31 2.19 20.69
N GLN A 28 6.97 2.53 21.78
CA GLN A 28 8.23 1.89 22.18
C GLN A 28 7.97 0.48 22.76
N ARG A 29 9.02 -0.37 22.83
CA ARG A 29 8.94 -1.75 23.33
C ARG A 29 8.40 -1.88 24.77
N ASP A 30 8.47 -0.82 25.56
CA ASP A 30 7.92 -0.73 26.92
C ASP A 30 6.45 -0.30 26.96
N GLY A 31 5.81 -0.10 25.81
CA GLY A 31 4.41 0.31 25.70
C GLY A 31 4.13 1.78 26.00
N GLN A 32 5.16 2.61 26.13
CA GLN A 32 5.00 4.07 26.24
C GLN A 32 4.77 4.71 24.88
N LEU A 33 3.79 5.61 24.82
CA LEU A 33 3.54 6.47 23.64
C LEU A 33 4.42 7.70 23.74
N GLN A 34 5.34 7.85 22.81
CA GLN A 34 6.21 9.04 22.73
C GLN A 34 5.85 9.84 21.47
N LEU A 35 5.65 11.14 21.66
CA LEU A 35 5.55 12.07 20.54
C LEU A 35 6.87 12.10 19.78
N MET A 36 6.81 11.80 18.49
CA MET A 36 7.96 11.99 17.59
C MET A 36 8.20 13.48 17.40
N THR A 37 9.15 14.04 18.15
CA THR A 37 9.60 15.43 17.99
C THR A 37 10.68 15.52 16.92
N GLY A 38 10.33 15.19 15.68
CA GLY A 38 11.22 15.40 14.54
C GLY A 38 11.06 16.80 13.97
N SER A 39 12.11 17.32 13.34
CA SER A 39 12.06 18.61 12.63
C SER A 39 11.27 18.54 11.31
N TRP A 40 10.76 17.37 10.93
CA TRP A 40 9.96 17.14 9.72
C TRP A 40 8.78 16.21 10.03
N LEU A 41 7.66 16.45 9.36
CA LEU A 41 6.47 15.62 9.42
C LEU A 41 6.27 14.95 8.06
N THR A 42 6.09 13.63 8.07
CA THR A 42 5.70 12.90 6.87
C THR A 42 4.24 13.17 6.58
N THR A 43 3.93 13.65 5.37
CA THR A 43 2.56 13.89 4.91
C THR A 43 2.02 12.75 4.06
N GLY A 44 2.87 11.79 3.65
CA GLY A 44 2.53 10.62 2.86
C GLY A 44 3.81 9.88 2.42
N PHE A 45 3.63 8.78 1.74
CA PHE A 45 4.69 8.10 1.02
C PHE A 45 4.13 7.54 -0.30
N GLU A 46 4.97 7.47 -1.33
CA GLU A 46 4.62 6.94 -2.63
C GLU A 46 5.72 5.96 -3.07
N PRO A 47 5.38 4.69 -3.33
CA PRO A 47 6.36 3.71 -3.79
C PRO A 47 6.76 3.98 -5.23
N ILE A 48 8.03 3.69 -5.57
CA ILE A 48 8.55 3.78 -6.92
C ILE A 48 8.83 2.36 -7.42
N PHE A 49 8.12 1.94 -8.46
CA PHE A 49 8.35 0.68 -9.14
C PHE A 49 9.28 0.91 -10.34
N LYS A 50 10.36 0.16 -10.39
CA LYS A 50 11.21 0.10 -11.58
C LYS A 50 10.57 -0.81 -12.62
N VAL A 51 10.41 -0.30 -13.84
CA VAL A 51 9.73 -1.01 -14.92
C VAL A 51 10.60 -1.02 -16.19
N GLY A 52 10.52 -2.10 -16.95
CA GLY A 52 11.27 -2.25 -18.19
C GLY A 52 10.70 -1.41 -19.35
N ASN A 53 9.39 -1.08 -19.26
CA ASN A 53 8.71 -0.21 -20.23
C ASN A 53 7.52 0.48 -19.58
N VAL A 54 7.57 1.79 -19.44
CA VAL A 54 6.55 2.59 -18.73
C VAL A 54 5.18 2.48 -19.40
N THR A 55 5.10 2.51 -20.73
CA THR A 55 3.83 2.40 -21.45
C THR A 55 3.16 1.03 -21.24
N ARG A 56 3.94 -0.06 -21.27
CA ARG A 56 3.43 -1.42 -21.01
C ARG A 56 2.93 -1.54 -19.56
N SER A 57 3.68 -1.03 -18.62
CA SER A 57 3.31 -1.05 -17.20
C SER A 57 2.09 -0.18 -16.93
N ALA A 58 2.00 1.02 -17.51
CA ALA A 58 0.83 1.87 -17.46
C ALA A 58 -0.45 1.13 -17.92
N ALA A 59 -0.40 0.46 -19.06
CA ALA A 59 -1.54 -0.31 -19.58
C ALA A 59 -1.92 -1.49 -18.65
N TRP A 60 -0.97 -2.08 -17.94
CA TRP A 60 -1.25 -3.11 -16.94
C TRP A 60 -1.94 -2.50 -15.71
N PHE A 61 -1.45 -1.36 -15.21
CA PHE A 61 -2.06 -0.66 -14.08
C PHE A 61 -3.47 -0.14 -14.39
N GLU A 62 -3.73 0.32 -15.62
CA GLU A 62 -5.08 0.70 -16.08
C GLU A 62 -6.04 -0.49 -16.02
N ARG A 63 -5.62 -1.69 -16.47
CA ARG A 63 -6.43 -2.91 -16.32
C ARG A 63 -6.66 -3.27 -14.85
N ALA A 64 -5.69 -3.01 -13.98
CA ALA A 64 -5.84 -3.20 -12.53
C ALA A 64 -6.76 -2.15 -11.87
N GLY A 65 -7.33 -1.23 -12.65
CA GLY A 65 -8.28 -0.21 -12.18
C GLY A 65 -7.62 1.05 -11.61
N PHE A 66 -6.35 1.30 -11.96
CA PHE A 66 -5.69 2.56 -11.65
C PHE A 66 -5.90 3.58 -12.78
N GLY A 67 -6.06 4.84 -12.43
CA GLY A 67 -5.88 5.93 -13.39
C GLY A 67 -4.39 6.16 -13.61
N VAL A 68 -3.96 6.39 -14.86
CA VAL A 68 -2.54 6.65 -15.15
C VAL A 68 -2.35 8.03 -15.75
N SER A 69 -1.31 8.73 -15.30
CA SER A 69 -0.83 9.98 -15.88
C SER A 69 0.66 9.89 -16.16
N PHE A 70 1.09 10.36 -17.33
CA PHE A 70 2.49 10.36 -17.74
C PHE A 70 3.13 11.70 -17.39
N HIS A 71 4.33 11.64 -16.80
CA HIS A 71 5.20 12.80 -16.69
C HIS A 71 5.97 12.99 -18.01
N ASP A 72 6.56 11.89 -18.51
CA ASP A 72 7.22 11.79 -19.79
C ASP A 72 7.24 10.32 -20.27
N ASP A 73 8.02 10.01 -21.32
CA ASP A 73 8.11 8.66 -21.89
C ASP A 73 8.75 7.64 -20.93
N ASN A 74 9.45 8.10 -19.90
CA ASN A 74 10.20 7.27 -18.96
C ASN A 74 9.62 7.27 -17.53
N TYR A 75 8.54 8.04 -17.31
CA TYR A 75 7.97 8.19 -15.96
C TYR A 75 6.46 8.41 -16.00
N ALA A 76 5.75 7.65 -15.18
CA ALA A 76 4.30 7.79 -15.03
C ALA A 76 3.88 7.59 -13.57
N PHE A 77 2.63 7.96 -13.28
CA PHE A 77 1.99 7.81 -11.99
C PHE A 77 0.72 6.97 -12.16
N ALA A 78 0.59 5.90 -11.38
CA ALA A 78 -0.61 5.10 -11.29
C ALA A 78 -1.35 5.49 -10.00
N HIS A 79 -2.56 6.03 -10.14
CA HIS A 79 -3.36 6.56 -9.04
C HIS A 79 -4.58 5.67 -8.79
N ARG A 80 -4.85 5.37 -7.53
CA ARG A 80 -6.11 4.74 -7.11
C ARG A 80 -6.62 5.39 -5.83
N ASP A 81 -7.88 5.74 -5.81
CA ASP A 81 -8.49 6.48 -4.72
C ASP A 81 -7.76 7.83 -4.44
N ARG A 82 -7.89 8.37 -3.23
CA ARG A 82 -7.30 9.67 -2.89
C ARG A 82 -5.84 9.59 -2.48
N ASP A 83 -5.42 8.41 -1.97
CA ASP A 83 -4.21 8.32 -1.15
C ASP A 83 -3.21 7.26 -1.66
N LEU A 84 -3.50 6.61 -2.79
CA LEU A 84 -2.62 5.62 -3.38
C LEU A 84 -2.08 6.11 -4.72
N THR A 85 -0.81 6.45 -4.73
CA THR A 85 -0.04 6.72 -5.94
C THR A 85 1.18 5.81 -5.98
N ILE A 86 1.42 5.18 -7.13
CA ILE A 86 2.60 4.38 -7.41
C ILE A 86 3.33 5.05 -8.57
N HIS A 87 4.59 5.35 -8.39
CA HIS A 87 5.43 5.86 -9.47
C HIS A 87 5.93 4.70 -10.32
N LEU A 88 5.88 4.86 -11.63
CA LEU A 88 6.43 3.92 -12.61
C LEU A 88 7.64 4.59 -13.25
N ALA A 89 8.84 4.13 -12.91
CA ALA A 89 10.08 4.70 -13.38
C ALA A 89 10.80 3.71 -14.31
N GLN A 90 11.15 4.14 -15.53
CA GLN A 90 11.93 3.34 -16.47
C GLN A 90 13.26 2.92 -15.82
N ALA A 91 13.56 1.64 -15.85
CA ALA A 91 14.88 1.14 -15.46
C ALA A 91 15.93 1.64 -16.45
N VAL A 92 17.08 2.09 -15.95
CA VAL A 92 18.15 2.67 -16.77
C VAL A 92 19.48 1.93 -16.56
N GLY A 93 20.27 1.83 -17.62
CA GLY A 93 21.55 1.14 -17.59
C GLY A 93 21.42 -0.34 -17.23
N ASP A 94 22.24 -0.82 -16.30
CA ASP A 94 22.25 -2.21 -15.83
C ASP A 94 21.28 -2.47 -14.65
N GLU A 95 20.44 -1.49 -14.27
CA GLU A 95 19.45 -1.64 -13.21
C GLU A 95 18.32 -2.57 -13.69
N PRO A 96 18.11 -3.72 -13.05
CA PRO A 96 17.02 -4.60 -13.45
C PRO A 96 15.67 -3.97 -13.08
N PRO A 97 14.65 -4.11 -13.95
CA PRO A 97 13.28 -3.77 -13.57
C PRO A 97 12.74 -4.77 -12.53
N GLY A 98 11.64 -4.40 -11.85
CA GLY A 98 10.97 -5.24 -10.87
C GLY A 98 11.55 -5.10 -9.45
N HIS A 99 11.29 -6.13 -8.64
CA HIS A 99 11.70 -6.22 -7.24
C HIS A 99 11.05 -5.20 -6.28
N GLY A 100 10.15 -4.35 -6.75
CA GLY A 100 9.31 -3.51 -5.89
C GLY A 100 8.23 -4.33 -5.21
N ALA A 101 7.85 -3.94 -3.98
CA ALA A 101 6.71 -4.52 -3.31
C ALA A 101 5.97 -3.45 -2.50
N LEU A 102 4.65 -3.54 -2.48
CA LEU A 102 3.81 -2.74 -1.61
C LEU A 102 2.65 -3.56 -1.06
N TYR A 103 2.04 -3.08 0.01
CA TYR A 103 0.86 -3.69 0.61
C TYR A 103 -0.28 -2.68 0.67
N ILE A 104 -1.44 -3.07 0.14
CA ILE A 104 -2.67 -2.28 0.13
C ILE A 104 -3.64 -2.84 1.18
N HIS A 105 -4.05 -2.02 2.12
CA HIS A 105 -5.16 -2.34 3.01
C HIS A 105 -6.48 -2.10 2.27
N CYS A 106 -7.33 -3.13 2.20
CA CYS A 106 -8.65 -3.05 1.61
C CYS A 106 -9.74 -3.47 2.60
N GLN A 107 -10.98 -3.17 2.27
CA GLN A 107 -12.13 -3.56 3.11
C GLN A 107 -12.53 -5.02 2.89
N ASP A 108 -12.27 -5.56 1.70
CA ASP A 108 -12.69 -6.89 1.26
C ASP A 108 -11.70 -7.44 0.23
N ALA A 109 -10.87 -8.38 0.66
CA ALA A 109 -9.83 -8.97 -0.21
C ALA A 109 -10.42 -9.87 -1.31
N ASP A 110 -11.55 -10.55 -1.04
CA ASP A 110 -12.21 -11.39 -2.06
C ASP A 110 -12.75 -10.54 -3.20
N ARG A 111 -13.34 -9.40 -2.87
CA ARG A 111 -13.84 -8.47 -3.89
C ARG A 111 -12.72 -7.89 -4.75
N VAL A 112 -11.60 -7.52 -4.16
CA VAL A 112 -10.43 -7.04 -4.90
C VAL A 112 -9.90 -8.13 -5.84
N ALA A 113 -9.77 -9.36 -5.32
CA ALA A 113 -9.31 -10.50 -6.11
C ALA A 113 -10.23 -10.80 -7.29
N GLU A 114 -11.54 -10.76 -7.08
CA GLU A 114 -12.53 -11.01 -8.13
C GLU A 114 -12.47 -9.92 -9.21
N GLU A 115 -12.42 -8.64 -8.81
CA GLU A 115 -12.30 -7.51 -9.74
C GLU A 115 -11.05 -7.65 -10.61
N TRP A 116 -9.90 -7.99 -10.03
CA TRP A 116 -8.65 -8.14 -10.77
C TRP A 116 -8.64 -9.38 -11.68
N ARG A 117 -9.24 -10.51 -11.25
CA ARG A 117 -9.40 -11.67 -12.12
C ARG A 117 -10.31 -11.38 -13.32
N GLN A 118 -11.41 -10.65 -13.12
CA GLN A 118 -12.29 -10.21 -14.20
C GLN A 118 -11.58 -9.28 -15.18
N ALA A 119 -10.63 -8.48 -14.69
CA ALA A 119 -9.74 -7.65 -15.51
C ALA A 119 -8.62 -8.45 -16.20
N GLY A 120 -8.56 -9.77 -16.02
CA GLY A 120 -7.59 -10.67 -16.64
C GLY A 120 -6.20 -10.67 -15.98
N LEU A 121 -6.11 -10.26 -14.69
CA LEU A 121 -4.88 -10.36 -13.92
C LEU A 121 -4.79 -11.72 -13.24
N GLU A 122 -3.56 -12.26 -13.15
CA GLU A 122 -3.26 -13.45 -12.36
C GLU A 122 -3.17 -13.07 -10.88
N VAL A 123 -4.14 -13.53 -10.08
CA VAL A 123 -4.22 -13.23 -8.65
C VAL A 123 -3.87 -14.47 -7.85
N ASP A 124 -2.82 -14.38 -7.04
CA ASP A 124 -2.49 -15.38 -6.01
C ASP A 124 -3.30 -15.09 -4.74
N GLY A 125 -4.01 -16.10 -4.24
CA GLY A 125 -4.93 -15.95 -3.10
C GLY A 125 -6.31 -15.37 -3.52
N PRO A 126 -7.07 -14.71 -2.63
CA PRO A 126 -6.72 -14.49 -1.23
C PRO A 126 -6.90 -15.74 -0.37
N ARG A 127 -6.14 -15.81 0.72
CA ARG A 127 -6.22 -16.87 1.75
C ARG A 127 -6.13 -16.27 3.14
N ASP A 128 -6.61 -17.02 4.13
CA ASP A 128 -6.55 -16.60 5.51
C ASP A 128 -5.16 -16.87 6.07
N GLU A 129 -4.58 -15.85 6.69
CA GLU A 129 -3.29 -15.91 7.36
C GLU A 129 -3.49 -16.00 8.88
N ASP A 130 -2.54 -16.62 9.57
CA ASP A 130 -2.61 -16.93 11.01
C ASP A 130 -2.67 -15.69 11.92
N TYR A 131 -2.25 -14.54 11.41
CA TYR A 131 -2.32 -13.24 12.08
C TYR A 131 -3.63 -12.46 11.84
N GLY A 132 -4.67 -13.12 11.33
CA GLY A 132 -6.03 -12.56 11.25
C GLY A 132 -6.28 -11.66 10.03
N LYS A 133 -5.52 -11.86 8.95
CA LYS A 133 -5.71 -11.19 7.67
C LYS A 133 -6.07 -12.19 6.58
N ARG A 134 -6.92 -11.76 5.64
CA ARG A 134 -7.19 -12.42 4.39
C ARG A 134 -6.45 -11.70 3.29
N GLU A 135 -5.47 -12.35 2.67
CA GLU A 135 -4.48 -11.68 1.80
C GLU A 135 -4.28 -12.39 0.47
N GLY A 136 -4.03 -11.57 -0.54
CA GLY A 136 -3.62 -12.01 -1.87
C GLY A 136 -2.59 -11.09 -2.47
N SER A 137 -2.15 -11.42 -3.70
CA SER A 137 -1.21 -10.59 -4.44
C SER A 137 -1.41 -10.69 -5.95
N VAL A 138 -0.93 -9.68 -6.63
CA VAL A 138 -0.70 -9.67 -8.08
C VAL A 138 0.73 -9.23 -8.35
N THR A 139 1.26 -9.69 -9.47
CA THR A 139 2.60 -9.32 -9.93
C THR A 139 2.48 -8.60 -11.26
N ASP A 140 3.14 -7.47 -11.40
CA ASP A 140 3.19 -6.73 -12.66
C ASP A 140 4.08 -7.43 -13.69
N PRO A 141 4.09 -7.00 -14.98
CA PRO A 141 4.90 -7.64 -16.02
C PRO A 141 6.41 -7.60 -15.81
N ASP A 142 6.89 -6.80 -14.87
CA ASP A 142 8.31 -6.66 -14.54
C ASP A 142 8.71 -7.36 -13.24
N GLY A 143 7.75 -7.95 -12.51
CA GLY A 143 8.00 -8.67 -11.26
C GLY A 143 7.81 -7.83 -10.00
N ASN A 144 7.24 -6.62 -10.09
CA ASN A 144 6.83 -5.88 -8.90
C ASN A 144 5.56 -6.49 -8.31
N VAL A 145 5.48 -6.59 -6.99
CA VAL A 145 4.41 -7.28 -6.28
C VAL A 145 3.50 -6.28 -5.56
N ILE A 146 2.22 -6.35 -5.84
CA ILE A 146 1.19 -5.66 -5.07
C ILE A 146 0.47 -6.68 -4.20
N ARG A 147 0.68 -6.61 -2.89
CA ARG A 147 -0.09 -7.37 -1.91
C ARG A 147 -1.30 -6.58 -1.48
N PHE A 148 -2.39 -7.26 -1.19
CA PHE A 148 -3.61 -6.65 -0.67
C PHE A 148 -4.20 -7.52 0.42
N GLY A 149 -4.88 -6.89 1.38
CA GLY A 149 -5.50 -7.65 2.46
C GLY A 149 -6.53 -6.88 3.25
N SER A 150 -7.46 -7.65 3.81
CA SER A 150 -8.50 -7.20 4.72
C SER A 150 -8.47 -7.99 6.03
N PRO A 151 -9.12 -7.53 7.12
CA PRO A 151 -9.39 -8.38 8.26
C PRO A 151 -10.21 -9.61 7.84
N ILE A 152 -9.96 -10.77 8.47
CA ILE A 152 -10.85 -11.94 8.34
C ILE A 152 -12.20 -11.57 8.98
N ARG A 153 -13.30 -11.89 8.30
CA ARG A 153 -14.67 -11.65 8.77
C ARG A 153 -15.21 -12.83 9.53
#